data_0ba1f070be686b1057ead28fcd0f7b97
#
_entry.id   0ba1f070be686b1057ead28fcd0f7b97
#
_cell.length_a   1.000
_cell.length_b   1.000
_cell.length_c   1.000
_cell.angle_alpha   90.00
_cell.angle_beta   90.00
_cell.angle_gamma   90.00
#
_symmetry.space_group_name_H-M   'P 1'
#
loop_
_entity.id
_entity.type
_entity.pdbx_description
1 polymer ?
#
loop_
_entity_poly.entity_id
_entity_poly.type
_entity_poly.pdbx_seq_one_letter_code
_entity_poly.pdbx_strand_id
1 'polypeptide(L)'
;TEFKNFIESKFDQDNLKLCAHNGKEFDFPYLCRRMLINDIKIPWSLNMTGKKPWEVNHIDTMELWKFGDWKSFTSLDLLTTIFKIPSSKKELDGSMVTKTYYEEKDGLKKVEEYCQKDVVATAQLYLRLNNLPLIDPDQINIVK
;
A
#
# COMPACT_ATOMS: atom_id res chain seq x y z
N THR A 1 4.86 8.23 -14.36
CA THR A 1 4.08 8.27 -15.61
C THR A 1 3.30 6.97 -15.82
N GLU A 2 3.95 5.81 -15.75
CA GLU A 2 3.31 4.50 -15.97
C GLU A 2 2.16 4.23 -14.98
N PHE A 3 2.39 4.40 -13.69
CA PHE A 3 1.35 4.23 -12.68
C PHE A 3 0.13 5.12 -12.95
N LYS A 4 0.34 6.41 -13.27
CA LYS A 4 -0.75 7.32 -13.64
C LYS A 4 -1.53 6.79 -14.84
N ASN A 5 -0.83 6.45 -15.92
CA ASN A 5 -1.45 5.94 -17.14
C ASN A 5 -2.22 4.64 -16.89
N PHE A 6 -1.65 3.75 -16.06
CA PHE A 6 -2.30 2.50 -15.68
C PHE A 6 -3.63 2.74 -14.97
N ILE A 7 -3.65 3.57 -13.92
CA ILE A 7 -4.90 3.79 -13.16
C ILE A 7 -5.94 4.55 -13.98
N GLU A 8 -5.54 5.53 -14.80
CA GLU A 8 -6.46 6.31 -15.64
C GLU A 8 -7.04 5.49 -16.81
N SER A 9 -6.28 4.51 -17.34
CA SER A 9 -6.73 3.69 -18.47
C SER A 9 -7.52 2.44 -18.07
N LYS A 10 -7.34 1.95 -16.83
CA LYS A 10 -7.90 0.67 -16.39
C LYS A 10 -9.06 0.82 -15.42
N PHE A 11 -9.20 1.96 -14.76
CA PHE A 11 -10.16 2.14 -13.68
C PHE A 11 -10.98 3.41 -13.86
N ASP A 12 -12.24 3.33 -13.45
CA ASP A 12 -13.10 4.50 -13.31
C ASP A 12 -12.62 5.35 -12.14
N GLN A 13 -12.17 6.58 -12.43
CA GLN A 13 -11.54 7.46 -11.46
C GLN A 13 -12.50 7.94 -10.37
N ASP A 14 -13.80 7.96 -10.62
CA ASP A 14 -14.81 8.39 -9.65
C ASP A 14 -15.06 7.32 -8.59
N ASN A 15 -14.88 6.04 -8.95
CA ASN A 15 -15.11 4.89 -8.09
C ASN A 15 -13.83 4.21 -7.60
N LEU A 16 -12.66 4.59 -8.12
CA LEU A 16 -11.40 3.97 -7.74
C LEU A 16 -11.07 4.24 -6.27
N LYS A 17 -10.88 3.17 -5.51
CA LYS A 17 -10.33 3.21 -4.14
C LYS A 17 -9.01 2.47 -4.11
N LEU A 18 -7.96 3.15 -3.72
CA LEU A 18 -6.69 2.53 -3.40
C LEU A 18 -6.74 1.99 -1.98
N CYS A 19 -6.00 0.91 -1.73
CA CYS A 19 -5.88 0.30 -0.42
C CYS A 19 -4.42 0.27 0.00
N ALA A 20 -4.14 0.72 1.23
CA ALA A 20 -2.81 0.69 1.81
C ALA A 20 -2.89 0.47 3.34
N HIS A 21 -1.74 0.31 3.99
CA HIS A 21 -1.63 0.27 5.44
C HIS A 21 -0.90 1.52 5.92
N ASN A 22 -1.59 2.40 6.64
CA ASN A 22 -1.16 3.77 6.96
C ASN A 22 -0.95 4.66 5.72
N GLY A 23 -1.60 4.32 4.62
CA GLY A 23 -1.39 4.96 3.33
C GLY A 23 -1.95 6.38 3.25
N LYS A 24 -3.00 6.69 4.00
CA LYS A 24 -3.58 8.04 4.03
C LYS A 24 -2.61 9.07 4.61
N GLU A 25 -1.78 8.67 5.56
CA GLU A 25 -0.78 9.54 6.17
C GLU A 25 0.57 9.49 5.44
N PHE A 26 0.91 8.38 4.78
CA PHE A 26 2.23 8.18 4.19
C PHE A 26 2.20 7.98 2.66
N ASP A 27 1.71 6.84 2.17
CA ASP A 27 1.90 6.43 0.76
C ASP A 27 1.21 7.38 -0.23
N PHE A 28 -0.04 7.71 0.00
CA PHE A 28 -0.79 8.56 -0.94
C PHE A 28 -0.26 10.00 -0.97
N PRO A 29 0.00 10.68 0.16
CA PRO A 29 0.64 11.98 0.14
C PRO A 29 2.04 11.96 -0.47
N TYR A 30 2.84 10.92 -0.20
CA TYR A 30 4.15 10.77 -0.78
C TYR A 30 4.08 10.66 -2.31
N LEU A 31 3.21 9.79 -2.82
CA LEU A 31 3.01 9.59 -4.25
C LEU A 31 2.58 10.89 -4.96
N CYS A 32 1.62 11.62 -4.38
CA CYS A 32 1.18 12.92 -4.92
C CYS A 32 2.31 13.94 -4.97
N ARG A 33 3.10 14.06 -3.89
CA ARG A 33 4.27 14.95 -3.85
C ARG A 33 5.30 14.57 -4.90
N ARG A 34 5.58 13.28 -5.07
CA ARG A 34 6.52 12.79 -6.10
C ARG A 34 6.03 13.07 -7.51
N MET A 35 4.72 12.96 -7.76
CA MET A 35 4.15 13.36 -9.04
C MET A 35 4.37 14.85 -9.32
N LEU A 36 4.04 15.72 -8.38
CA LEU A 36 4.22 17.18 -8.54
C LEU A 36 5.69 17.55 -8.77
N ILE A 37 6.63 16.98 -8.02
CA ILE A 37 8.07 17.25 -8.18
C ILE A 37 8.57 16.86 -9.58
N ASN A 38 7.94 15.88 -10.23
CA ASN A 38 8.31 15.42 -11.56
C ASN A 38 7.36 15.93 -12.66
N ASP A 39 6.64 17.02 -12.42
CA ASP A 39 5.71 17.65 -13.38
C ASP A 39 4.64 16.67 -13.92
N ILE A 40 4.24 15.70 -13.11
CA ILE A 40 3.20 14.72 -13.44
C ILE A 40 1.89 15.19 -12.83
N LYS A 41 0.87 15.40 -13.67
CA LYS A 41 -0.48 15.75 -13.20
C LYS A 41 -1.04 14.62 -12.33
N ILE A 42 -1.49 14.99 -11.12
CA ILE A 42 -2.13 14.05 -10.19
C ILE A 42 -3.46 13.57 -10.80
N PRO A 43 -3.70 12.24 -10.85
CA PRO A 43 -5.00 11.69 -11.25
C PRO A 43 -6.12 12.17 -10.34
N TRP A 44 -7.33 12.26 -10.90
CA TRP A 44 -8.49 12.74 -10.14
C TRP A 44 -8.72 11.92 -8.84
N SER A 45 -8.64 10.61 -8.94
CA SER A 45 -8.82 9.69 -7.81
C SER A 45 -7.82 9.91 -6.66
N LEU A 46 -6.61 10.37 -6.96
CA LEU A 46 -5.55 10.65 -5.98
C LEU A 46 -5.56 12.10 -5.46
N ASN A 47 -6.36 12.98 -6.04
CA ASN A 47 -6.37 14.38 -5.61
C ASN A 47 -7.07 14.56 -4.26
N MET A 48 -6.27 14.53 -3.20
CA MET A 48 -6.71 14.71 -1.81
C MET A 48 -6.47 16.12 -1.27
N THR A 49 -6.13 17.08 -2.14
CA THR A 49 -5.82 18.45 -1.74
C THR A 49 -6.98 19.07 -0.98
N GLY A 50 -6.72 19.56 0.23
CA GLY A 50 -7.70 20.20 1.10
C GLY A 50 -8.68 19.26 1.80
N LYS A 51 -8.62 17.95 1.55
CA LYS A 51 -9.47 16.96 2.23
C LYS A 51 -8.91 16.62 3.60
N LYS A 52 -9.80 16.43 4.56
CA LYS A 52 -9.46 15.86 5.86
C LYS A 52 -9.31 14.33 5.74
N PRO A 53 -8.56 13.65 6.63
CA PRO A 53 -8.33 12.20 6.52
C PRO A 53 -9.61 11.37 6.34
N TRP A 54 -10.69 11.73 7.03
CA TRP A 54 -11.97 11.01 6.92
C TRP A 54 -12.78 11.33 5.64
N GLU A 55 -12.41 12.36 4.89
CA GLU A 55 -13.00 12.71 3.59
C GLU A 55 -12.28 11.98 2.42
N VAL A 56 -11.18 11.33 2.72
CA VAL A 56 -10.41 10.54 1.74
C VAL A 56 -11.04 9.16 1.58
N ASN A 57 -11.60 8.87 0.41
CA ASN A 57 -12.32 7.63 0.12
C ASN A 57 -11.41 6.39 -0.05
N HIS A 58 -10.09 6.56 0.00
CA HIS A 58 -9.17 5.43 -0.05
C HIS A 58 -9.25 4.58 1.22
N ILE A 59 -8.91 3.32 1.08
CA ILE A 59 -8.96 2.35 2.16
C ILE A 59 -7.62 2.35 2.89
N ASP A 60 -7.67 2.43 4.20
CA ASP A 60 -6.51 2.29 5.07
C ASP A 60 -6.76 1.17 6.08
N THR A 61 -6.03 0.08 5.94
CA THR A 61 -6.23 -1.10 6.79
C THR A 61 -5.84 -0.84 8.26
N MET A 62 -4.96 0.14 8.52
CA MET A 62 -4.67 0.54 9.89
C MET A 62 -5.85 1.30 10.51
N GLU A 63 -6.52 2.18 9.75
CA GLU A 63 -7.74 2.85 10.22
C GLU A 63 -8.87 1.85 10.48
N LEU A 64 -9.05 0.85 9.60
CA LEU A 64 -10.05 -0.20 9.81
C LEU A 64 -9.79 -0.99 11.11
N TRP A 65 -8.53 -1.25 11.43
CA TRP A 65 -8.14 -1.96 12.66
C TRP A 65 -8.35 -1.13 13.92
N LYS A 66 -8.22 0.20 13.84
CA LYS A 66 -8.28 1.09 15.01
C LYS A 66 -9.64 1.08 15.73
N PHE A 67 -10.74 0.84 15.06
CA PHE A 67 -12.08 0.89 15.66
C PHE A 67 -12.32 2.12 16.56
N GLY A 68 -11.77 3.27 16.16
CA GLY A 68 -11.85 4.51 16.93
C GLY A 68 -10.71 4.76 17.93
N ASP A 69 -9.78 3.82 18.12
CA ASP A 69 -8.57 4.04 18.92
C ASP A 69 -7.50 4.77 18.10
N TRP A 70 -7.55 6.09 18.12
CA TRP A 70 -6.63 6.95 17.37
C TRP A 70 -5.19 6.96 17.89
N LYS A 71 -4.95 6.46 19.10
CA LYS A 71 -3.62 6.45 19.72
C LYS A 71 -2.82 5.20 19.36
N SER A 72 -3.48 4.17 18.89
CA SER A 72 -2.85 2.90 18.56
C SER A 72 -2.27 2.94 17.16
N PHE A 73 -0.96 2.73 17.04
CA PHE A 73 -0.27 2.50 15.78
C PHE A 73 0.11 1.03 15.69
N THR A 74 -0.59 0.29 14.85
CA THR A 74 -0.37 -1.15 14.69
C THR A 74 0.28 -1.42 13.34
N SER A 75 1.46 -2.03 13.33
CA SER A 75 2.18 -2.33 12.09
C SER A 75 1.50 -3.42 11.27
N LEU A 76 1.69 -3.38 9.94
CA LEU A 76 1.22 -4.42 9.03
C LEU A 76 1.71 -5.82 9.47
N ASP A 77 2.96 -5.92 9.88
CA ASP A 77 3.55 -7.17 10.34
C ASP A 77 2.87 -7.76 11.58
N LEU A 78 2.55 -6.92 12.56
CA LEU A 78 1.83 -7.39 13.73
C LEU A 78 0.46 -7.95 13.34
N LEU A 79 -0.26 -7.25 12.48
CA LEU A 79 -1.58 -7.70 12.01
C LEU A 79 -1.50 -8.96 11.16
N THR A 80 -0.54 -9.05 10.24
CA THR A 80 -0.34 -10.27 9.44
C THR A 80 0.01 -11.46 10.32
N THR A 81 0.80 -11.26 11.37
CA THR A 81 1.12 -12.29 12.36
C THR A 81 -0.13 -12.75 13.13
N ILE A 82 -0.93 -11.81 13.65
CA ILE A 82 -2.17 -12.10 14.39
C ILE A 82 -3.15 -12.90 13.51
N PHE A 83 -3.31 -12.48 12.26
CA PHE A 83 -4.24 -13.10 11.31
C PHE A 83 -3.65 -14.29 10.54
N LYS A 84 -2.40 -14.68 10.82
CA LYS A 84 -1.67 -15.78 10.14
C LYS A 84 -1.61 -15.59 8.63
N ILE A 85 -1.43 -14.36 8.18
CA ILE A 85 -1.23 -13.99 6.79
C ILE A 85 0.27 -14.08 6.48
N PRO A 86 0.70 -14.75 5.40
CA PRO A 86 2.10 -14.74 4.97
C PRO A 86 2.61 -13.30 4.75
N SER A 87 3.75 -12.95 5.35
CA SER A 87 4.35 -11.62 5.24
C SER A 87 5.82 -11.69 4.81
N SER A 88 6.36 -10.57 4.32
CA SER A 88 7.72 -10.43 3.79
C SER A 88 8.82 -10.35 4.86
N LYS A 89 8.47 -10.18 6.13
CA LYS A 89 9.40 -9.76 7.20
C LYS A 89 10.56 -10.69 7.55
N LYS A 90 10.58 -11.91 7.05
CA LYS A 90 11.75 -12.78 7.30
C LYS A 90 12.97 -12.38 6.47
N GLU A 91 12.82 -11.52 5.47
CA GLU A 91 13.85 -11.24 4.47
C GLU A 91 14.31 -9.77 4.49
N LEU A 92 13.41 -8.81 4.71
CA LEU A 92 13.71 -7.39 4.72
C LEU A 92 12.77 -6.64 5.68
N ASP A 93 13.32 -5.68 6.43
CA ASP A 93 12.56 -4.74 7.26
C ASP A 93 12.52 -3.37 6.59
N GLY A 94 11.42 -2.63 6.74
CA GLY A 94 11.26 -1.29 6.14
C GLY A 94 12.39 -0.31 6.49
N SER A 95 13.00 -0.42 7.68
CA SER A 95 14.16 0.37 8.09
C SER A 95 15.42 0.06 7.28
N MET A 96 15.50 -1.14 6.69
CA MET A 96 16.65 -1.61 5.90
C MET A 96 16.53 -1.29 4.41
N VAL A 97 15.37 -0.85 3.92
CA VAL A 97 15.11 -0.62 2.50
C VAL A 97 16.15 0.29 1.86
N THR A 98 16.48 1.42 2.49
CA THR A 98 17.47 2.36 1.98
C THR A 98 18.85 1.71 1.88
N LYS A 99 19.27 1.00 2.91
CA LYS A 99 20.56 0.31 2.94
C LYS A 99 20.61 -0.77 1.87
N THR A 100 19.61 -1.63 1.80
CA THR A 100 19.51 -2.68 0.79
C THR A 100 19.57 -2.11 -0.62
N TYR A 101 18.83 -1.03 -0.89
CA TYR A 101 18.81 -0.41 -2.22
C TYR A 101 20.17 0.08 -2.68
N TYR A 102 20.94 0.76 -1.80
CA TYR A 102 22.19 1.41 -2.17
C TYR A 102 23.44 0.56 -1.97
N GLU A 103 23.43 -0.38 -1.03
CA GLU A 103 24.63 -1.09 -0.59
C GLU A 103 24.66 -2.57 -1.02
N GLU A 104 23.49 -3.16 -1.40
CA GLU A 104 23.47 -4.57 -1.72
C GLU A 104 23.44 -4.83 -3.22
N LYS A 105 24.10 -5.93 -3.62
CA LYS A 105 23.97 -6.45 -4.98
C LYS A 105 22.51 -6.83 -5.23
N ASP A 106 21.96 -6.40 -6.36
CA ASP A 106 20.55 -6.58 -6.73
C ASP A 106 19.54 -5.93 -5.74
N GLY A 107 19.97 -4.87 -5.02
CA GLY A 107 19.18 -4.20 -3.99
C GLY A 107 17.81 -3.72 -4.48
N LEU A 108 17.74 -3.16 -5.70
CA LEU A 108 16.45 -2.76 -6.30
C LEU A 108 15.49 -3.95 -6.42
N LYS A 109 15.97 -5.10 -6.89
CA LYS A 109 15.15 -6.31 -7.06
C LYS A 109 14.63 -6.83 -5.71
N LYS A 110 15.48 -6.81 -4.68
CA LYS A 110 15.07 -7.20 -3.31
C LYS A 110 13.98 -6.28 -2.75
N VAL A 111 14.13 -4.98 -2.97
CA VAL A 111 13.13 -3.99 -2.56
C VAL A 111 11.82 -4.18 -3.34
N GLU A 112 11.90 -4.47 -4.64
CA GLU A 112 10.72 -4.79 -5.47
C GLU A 112 9.99 -6.02 -4.92
N GLU A 113 10.67 -7.13 -4.68
CA GLU A 113 10.10 -8.35 -4.11
C GLU A 113 9.47 -8.12 -2.73
N TYR A 114 10.11 -7.30 -1.89
CA TYR A 114 9.57 -6.88 -0.61
C TYR A 114 8.26 -6.09 -0.78
N CYS A 115 8.24 -5.08 -1.65
CA CYS A 115 7.04 -4.28 -1.91
C CYS A 115 5.89 -5.13 -2.48
N GLN A 116 6.17 -6.08 -3.37
CA GLN A 116 5.16 -6.99 -3.92
C GLN A 116 4.51 -7.83 -2.81
N LYS A 117 5.31 -8.38 -1.90
CA LYS A 117 4.80 -9.15 -0.75
C LYS A 117 3.95 -8.28 0.18
N ASP A 118 4.36 -7.03 0.44
CA ASP A 118 3.60 -6.10 1.28
C ASP A 118 2.25 -5.72 0.65
N VAL A 119 2.19 -5.56 -0.67
CA VAL A 119 0.93 -5.32 -1.40
C VAL A 119 -0.02 -6.51 -1.23
N VAL A 120 0.48 -7.72 -1.42
CA VAL A 120 -0.31 -8.95 -1.23
C VAL A 120 -0.78 -9.07 0.22
N ALA A 121 0.10 -8.84 1.19
CA ALA A 121 -0.22 -8.90 2.62
C ALA A 121 -1.29 -7.87 3.00
N THR A 122 -1.21 -6.65 2.45
CA THR A 122 -2.23 -5.60 2.67
C THR A 122 -3.59 -6.00 2.08
N ALA A 123 -3.62 -6.58 0.88
CA ALA A 123 -4.85 -7.06 0.26
C ALA A 123 -5.48 -8.19 1.09
N GLN A 124 -4.69 -9.17 1.53
CA GLN A 124 -5.13 -10.25 2.39
C GLN A 124 -5.66 -9.74 3.74
N LEU A 125 -4.98 -8.76 4.33
CA LEU A 125 -5.42 -8.13 5.57
C LEU A 125 -6.77 -7.42 5.38
N TYR A 126 -6.95 -6.67 4.31
CA TYR A 126 -8.21 -6.03 3.98
C TYR A 126 -9.37 -7.05 3.89
N LEU A 127 -9.15 -8.16 3.18
CA LEU A 127 -10.13 -9.23 3.07
C LEU A 127 -10.47 -9.82 4.44
N ARG A 128 -9.46 -10.09 5.26
CA ARG A 128 -9.65 -10.65 6.60
C ARG A 128 -10.44 -9.72 7.51
N LEU A 129 -10.13 -8.41 7.49
CA LEU A 129 -10.85 -7.40 8.28
C LEU A 129 -12.32 -7.25 7.87
N ASN A 130 -12.65 -7.63 6.64
CA ASN A 130 -14.04 -7.64 6.13
C ASN A 130 -14.69 -9.02 6.16
N ASN A 131 -14.12 -10.02 6.83
CA ASN A 131 -14.60 -11.39 6.89
C ASN A 131 -14.79 -12.05 5.51
N LEU A 132 -13.97 -11.65 4.54
CA LEU A 132 -13.96 -12.24 3.20
C LEU A 132 -12.91 -13.36 3.10
N PRO A 133 -13.11 -14.33 2.18
CA PRO A 133 -12.10 -15.35 1.93
C PRO A 133 -10.80 -14.74 1.43
N LEU A 134 -9.67 -15.32 1.84
CA LEU A 134 -8.35 -14.90 1.35
C LEU A 134 -8.17 -15.31 -0.11
N ILE A 135 -7.34 -14.55 -0.83
CA ILE A 135 -6.89 -14.89 -2.18
C ILE A 135 -5.96 -16.10 -2.08
N ASP A 136 -6.24 -17.13 -2.87
CA ASP A 136 -5.35 -18.27 -2.99
C ASP A 136 -4.00 -17.83 -3.58
N PRO A 137 -2.86 -18.28 -3.01
CA PRO A 137 -1.53 -17.98 -3.56
C PRO A 137 -1.40 -18.27 -5.05
N ASP A 138 -2.05 -19.32 -5.56
CA ASP A 138 -2.02 -19.69 -6.98
C ASP A 138 -2.79 -18.71 -7.89
N GLN A 139 -3.60 -17.83 -7.32
CA GLN A 139 -4.33 -16.78 -8.03
C GLN A 139 -3.58 -15.44 -8.08
N ILE A 140 -2.43 -15.35 -7.40
CA ILE A 140 -1.64 -14.12 -7.35
C ILE A 140 -0.68 -14.09 -8.53
N ASN A 141 -0.92 -13.18 -9.47
CA ASN A 141 -0.06 -12.98 -10.63
C ASN A 141 0.72 -11.67 -10.49
N ILE A 142 2.04 -11.75 -10.58
CA ILE A 142 2.93 -10.58 -10.65
C ILE A 142 3.12 -10.23 -12.12
N VAL A 143 2.58 -9.08 -12.51
CA VAL A 143 2.76 -8.54 -13.87
C VAL A 143 4.03 -7.69 -13.88
N LYS A 144 4.95 -8.01 -14.80
CA LYS A 144 6.20 -7.25 -15.02
C LYS A 144 6.02 -6.23 -16.11
#